data_ca78bb9865848637af7be15480b0b492
#
_entry.id   ca78bb9865848637af7be15480b0b492
#
_cell.length_a   1.000
_cell.length_b   1.000
_cell.length_c   1.000
_cell.angle_alpha   90.00
_cell.angle_beta   90.00
_cell.angle_gamma   90.00
#
_symmetry.space_group_name_H-M   'P 1'
#
loop_
_entity.id
_entity.type
_entity.pdbx_description
1 polymer ?
#
loop_
_entity_poly.entity_id
_entity_poly.type
_entity_poly.pdbx_seq_one_letter_code
_entity_poly.pdbx_strand_id
1 'polypeptide(L)'
;GKILFLVDDAIFTADFSIADIEKILDNNRDALGFSLRLGKNTQYCYMMDRKQPQPEFTSPADGILKFNWTKSELDFAYPLEVSSSIYRLAELFPLLLRVNFNNPNYLEGGLVRFVGQFVASHPMLLCYDTSVAFCNPVNLVQTVSLNNRVSSNKKYTVDELAALFDSGWVINTRFFDHVIPESCHQEMELSFEKREAK
;
A
#
# COMPACT_ATOMS: atom_id res chain seq x y z
N GLY A 1 19.87 -1.62 -5.16
CA GLY A 1 18.63 -2.43 -5.16
C GLY A 1 17.46 -1.66 -4.56
N LYS A 2 16.28 -2.18 -4.79
CA LYS A 2 15.01 -1.69 -4.25
C LYS A 2 14.39 -2.79 -3.39
N ILE A 3 13.46 -2.41 -2.52
CA ILE A 3 12.63 -3.31 -1.72
C ILE A 3 11.16 -2.93 -1.95
N LEU A 4 10.33 -3.91 -2.24
CA LEU A 4 8.88 -3.79 -2.27
C LEU A 4 8.33 -4.48 -1.03
N PHE A 5 7.51 -3.78 -0.26
CA PHE A 5 6.72 -4.36 0.81
C PHE A 5 5.32 -4.68 0.31
N LEU A 6 4.83 -5.84 0.69
CA LEU A 6 3.46 -6.29 0.43
C LEU A 6 2.89 -6.94 1.68
N VAL A 7 1.60 -6.78 1.87
CA VAL A 7 0.80 -7.47 2.90
C VAL A 7 -0.20 -8.42 2.22
N ASP A 8 -0.75 -9.33 2.97
CA ASP A 8 -1.60 -10.41 2.47
C ASP A 8 -3.00 -9.94 2.01
N ASP A 9 -3.41 -8.74 2.39
CA ASP A 9 -4.66 -8.11 1.94
C ASP A 9 -4.48 -7.13 0.77
N ALA A 10 -3.26 -7.03 0.21
CA ALA A 10 -2.99 -6.18 -0.95
C ALA A 10 -3.56 -6.80 -2.23
N ILE A 11 -4.40 -6.04 -2.93
CA ILE A 11 -5.01 -6.40 -4.21
C ILE A 11 -4.48 -5.46 -5.29
N PHE A 12 -4.03 -6.04 -6.41
CA PHE A 12 -3.62 -5.31 -7.59
C PHE A 12 -4.79 -5.19 -8.57
N THR A 13 -4.99 -4.00 -9.14
CA THR A 13 -6.09 -3.66 -10.05
C THR A 13 -5.62 -3.38 -11.47
N ALA A 14 -4.32 -3.26 -11.66
CA ALA A 14 -3.69 -3.08 -12.96
C ALA A 14 -2.24 -3.56 -12.95
N ASP A 15 -1.70 -3.85 -14.12
CA ASP A 15 -0.29 -4.18 -14.30
C ASP A 15 0.61 -2.97 -14.02
N PHE A 16 1.82 -3.24 -13.53
CA PHE A 16 2.86 -2.24 -13.34
C PHE A 16 4.25 -2.83 -13.60
N SER A 17 5.20 -1.97 -13.94
CA SER A 17 6.57 -2.36 -14.26
C SER A 17 7.53 -1.98 -13.13
N ILE A 18 8.08 -2.96 -12.43
CA ILE A 18 9.11 -2.73 -11.40
C ILE A 18 10.35 -2.07 -12.03
N ALA A 19 10.75 -2.49 -13.23
CA ALA A 19 11.92 -1.93 -13.91
C ALA A 19 11.75 -0.44 -14.24
N ASP A 20 10.53 0.00 -14.58
CA ASP A 20 10.27 1.41 -14.85
C ASP A 20 10.18 2.22 -13.55
N ILE A 21 9.59 1.66 -12.50
CA ILE A 21 9.59 2.28 -11.16
C ILE A 21 11.03 2.46 -10.65
N GLU A 22 11.91 1.48 -10.85
CA GLU A 22 13.32 1.60 -10.48
C GLU A 22 14.00 2.78 -11.18
N LYS A 23 13.82 2.92 -12.51
CA LYS A 23 14.35 4.04 -13.29
C LYS A 23 13.80 5.39 -12.81
N ILE A 24 12.48 5.44 -12.55
CA ILE A 24 11.81 6.65 -12.07
C ILE A 24 12.36 7.07 -10.71
N LEU A 25 12.50 6.13 -9.77
CA LEU A 25 13.10 6.38 -8.47
C LEU A 25 14.56 6.86 -8.59
N ASP A 26 15.34 6.27 -9.49
CA ASP A 26 16.73 6.65 -9.68
C ASP A 26 16.89 8.05 -10.28
N ASN A 27 15.93 8.51 -11.06
CA ASN A 27 15.89 9.86 -11.62
C ASN A 27 15.29 10.90 -10.66
N ASN A 28 14.62 10.48 -9.57
CA ASN A 28 14.00 11.35 -8.57
C ASN A 28 14.62 11.12 -7.19
N ARG A 29 15.84 11.60 -6.99
CA ARG A 29 16.63 11.34 -5.77
C ARG A 29 16.03 11.94 -4.50
N ASP A 30 15.20 12.97 -4.61
CA ASP A 30 14.46 13.62 -3.53
C ASP A 30 13.17 12.88 -3.14
N ALA A 31 12.79 11.83 -3.88
CA ALA A 31 11.66 10.97 -3.53
C ALA A 31 12.12 9.84 -2.60
N LEU A 32 11.43 9.65 -1.48
CA LEU A 32 11.70 8.57 -0.52
C LEU A 32 11.31 7.21 -1.08
N GLY A 33 10.19 7.13 -1.79
CA GLY A 33 9.65 5.90 -2.35
C GLY A 33 8.63 6.12 -3.45
N PHE A 34 8.09 5.01 -3.93
CA PHE A 34 7.00 4.94 -4.91
C PHE A 34 5.85 4.13 -4.33
N SER A 35 4.67 4.73 -4.20
CA SER A 35 3.47 4.05 -3.71
C SER A 35 2.64 3.51 -4.87
N LEU A 36 2.24 2.23 -4.79
CA LEU A 36 1.34 1.60 -5.76
C LEU A 36 -0.13 1.88 -5.45
N ARG A 37 -0.44 2.28 -4.21
CA ARG A 37 -1.82 2.49 -3.73
C ARG A 37 -2.25 3.94 -3.63
N LEU A 38 -1.36 4.91 -3.90
CA LEU A 38 -1.69 6.33 -4.00
C LEU A 38 -1.90 6.74 -5.46
N GLY A 39 -2.76 7.74 -5.67
CA GLY A 39 -3.07 8.32 -6.96
C GLY A 39 -4.12 9.43 -6.81
N LYS A 40 -4.48 10.12 -7.90
CA LYS A 40 -5.55 11.14 -7.88
C LYS A 40 -6.92 10.57 -7.52
N ASN A 41 -7.11 9.26 -7.72
CA ASN A 41 -8.33 8.54 -7.35
C ASN A 41 -8.47 8.36 -5.83
N THR A 42 -7.38 8.39 -5.05
CA THR A 42 -7.43 8.17 -3.60
C THR A 42 -7.85 9.44 -2.86
N GLN A 43 -9.17 9.69 -2.83
CA GLN A 43 -9.79 10.89 -2.29
C GLN A 43 -10.44 10.69 -0.91
N TYR A 44 -10.34 9.48 -0.38
CA TYR A 44 -10.89 9.11 0.91
C TYR A 44 -9.84 8.34 1.72
N CYS A 45 -9.69 8.68 3.00
CA CYS A 45 -8.88 7.92 3.94
C CYS A 45 -9.78 7.00 4.76
N TYR A 46 -9.78 5.72 4.42
CA TYR A 46 -10.61 4.70 5.07
C TYR A 46 -10.34 4.60 6.57
N MET A 47 -9.09 4.60 6.98
CA MET A 47 -8.69 4.43 8.39
C MET A 47 -9.17 5.59 9.26
N MET A 48 -9.27 6.80 8.71
CA MET A 48 -9.70 8.01 9.43
C MET A 48 -11.16 8.36 9.16
N ASP A 49 -11.85 7.60 8.32
CA ASP A 49 -13.26 7.76 7.93
C ASP A 49 -13.59 9.18 7.44
N ARG A 50 -12.76 9.72 6.58
CA ARG A 50 -12.95 11.09 6.06
C ARG A 50 -12.35 11.32 4.68
N LYS A 51 -12.84 12.35 4.00
CA LYS A 51 -12.25 12.81 2.74
C LYS A 51 -10.78 13.15 2.93
N GLN A 52 -9.98 12.82 1.92
CA GLN A 52 -8.55 13.03 1.89
C GLN A 52 -8.21 14.19 0.97
N PRO A 53 -7.57 15.26 1.49
CA PRO A 53 -7.08 16.34 0.64
C PRO A 53 -6.04 15.85 -0.35
N GLN A 54 -6.15 16.28 -1.60
CA GLN A 54 -5.16 15.99 -2.61
C GLN A 54 -3.96 16.92 -2.46
N PRO A 55 -2.73 16.42 -2.48
CA PRO A 55 -1.55 17.27 -2.51
C PRO A 55 -1.39 17.96 -3.88
N GLU A 56 -0.52 18.96 -3.93
CA GLU A 56 -0.05 19.51 -5.20
C GLU A 56 0.84 18.47 -5.91
N PHE A 57 0.43 18.05 -7.10
CA PHE A 57 1.16 17.09 -7.90
C PHE A 57 1.98 17.78 -8.99
N THR A 58 3.18 17.26 -9.21
CA THR A 58 3.94 17.46 -10.45
C THR A 58 4.04 16.12 -11.19
N SER A 59 4.27 16.15 -12.50
CA SER A 59 4.39 14.94 -13.32
C SER A 59 5.81 14.82 -13.87
N PRO A 60 6.68 14.01 -13.27
CA PRO A 60 8.04 13.81 -13.75
C PRO A 60 8.12 12.91 -14.99
N ALA A 61 7.09 12.12 -15.26
CA ALA A 61 6.94 11.27 -16.44
C ALA A 61 5.45 11.05 -16.71
N ASP A 62 5.11 10.55 -17.91
CA ASP A 62 3.74 10.21 -18.27
C ASP A 62 3.15 9.18 -17.30
N GLY A 63 1.93 9.42 -16.84
CA GLY A 63 1.24 8.56 -15.88
C GLY A 63 1.83 8.53 -14.46
N ILE A 64 2.89 9.32 -14.17
CA ILE A 64 3.56 9.36 -12.88
C ILE A 64 3.37 10.71 -12.21
N LEU A 65 3.04 10.66 -10.93
CA LEU A 65 2.90 11.84 -10.07
C LEU A 65 4.01 11.87 -9.03
N LYS A 66 4.36 13.09 -8.65
CA LYS A 66 5.30 13.39 -7.56
C LYS A 66 4.71 14.47 -6.69
N PHE A 67 4.74 14.28 -5.38
CA PHE A 67 4.16 15.20 -4.41
C PHE A 67 5.01 15.28 -3.14
N ASN A 68 4.83 16.36 -2.37
CA ASN A 68 5.55 16.57 -1.11
C ASN A 68 4.75 15.97 0.06
N TRP A 69 5.17 14.79 0.56
CA TRP A 69 4.51 14.12 1.67
C TRP A 69 4.61 14.90 2.99
N THR A 70 5.64 15.74 3.17
CA THR A 70 5.82 16.54 4.41
C THR A 70 4.81 17.69 4.54
N LYS A 71 4.13 18.03 3.44
CA LYS A 71 3.09 19.05 3.36
C LYS A 71 1.70 18.48 3.10
N SER A 72 1.60 17.17 3.07
CA SER A 72 0.36 16.43 2.81
C SER A 72 -0.32 16.02 4.10
N GLU A 73 -1.50 15.43 3.98
CA GLU A 73 -2.30 14.92 5.09
C GLU A 73 -2.66 13.46 4.87
N LEU A 74 -3.03 12.77 5.94
CA LEU A 74 -3.58 11.42 5.94
C LEU A 74 -2.66 10.40 5.21
N ASP A 75 -3.19 9.61 4.26
CA ASP A 75 -2.40 8.59 3.56
C ASP A 75 -1.26 9.20 2.74
N PHE A 76 -1.44 10.42 2.20
CA PHE A 76 -0.36 11.14 1.50
C PHE A 76 0.75 11.64 2.42
N ALA A 77 0.52 11.74 3.72
CA ALA A 77 1.52 12.11 4.72
C ALA A 77 2.19 10.90 5.39
N TYR A 78 1.92 9.68 4.90
CA TYR A 78 2.39 8.43 5.52
C TYR A 78 3.40 7.69 4.61
N PRO A 79 4.66 8.13 4.56
CA PRO A 79 5.61 7.76 3.50
C PRO A 79 6.32 6.41 3.72
N LEU A 80 6.31 5.83 4.93
CA LEU A 80 7.03 4.58 5.27
C LEU A 80 6.08 3.42 5.55
N GLU A 81 4.99 3.35 4.80
CA GLU A 81 4.06 2.24 4.86
C GLU A 81 4.68 0.95 4.26
N VAL A 82 4.22 -0.20 4.71
CA VAL A 82 4.74 -1.51 4.28
C VAL A 82 3.72 -2.34 3.49
N SER A 83 2.66 -1.71 2.99
CA SER A 83 1.55 -2.42 2.36
C SER A 83 1.68 -2.57 0.85
N SER A 84 2.28 -1.61 0.14
CA SER A 84 2.46 -1.67 -1.32
C SER A 84 3.37 -0.56 -1.86
N SER A 85 4.45 -0.24 -1.15
CA SER A 85 5.41 0.76 -1.60
C SER A 85 6.79 0.19 -1.87
N ILE A 86 7.46 0.81 -2.83
CA ILE A 86 8.82 0.48 -3.27
C ILE A 86 9.77 1.56 -2.78
N TYR A 87 10.84 1.14 -2.13
CA TYR A 87 11.86 2.02 -1.56
C TYR A 87 13.26 1.64 -2.07
N ARG A 88 14.22 2.57 -1.97
CA ARG A 88 15.64 2.23 -2.11
C ARG A 88 16.10 1.41 -0.91
N LEU A 89 16.65 0.23 -1.15
CA LEU A 89 17.14 -0.63 -0.07
C LEU A 89 18.21 0.07 0.76
N ALA A 90 19.08 0.86 0.14
CA ALA A 90 20.14 1.59 0.83
C ALA A 90 19.59 2.58 1.88
N GLU A 91 18.40 3.15 1.64
CA GLU A 91 17.74 4.08 2.57
C GLU A 91 17.08 3.34 3.74
N LEU A 92 16.47 2.18 3.47
CA LEU A 92 15.70 1.47 4.49
C LEU A 92 16.52 0.43 5.26
N PHE A 93 17.53 -0.18 4.66
CA PHE A 93 18.28 -1.26 5.29
C PHE A 93 18.88 -0.87 6.66
N PRO A 94 19.48 0.33 6.84
CA PRO A 94 19.94 0.76 8.15
C PRO A 94 18.82 0.88 9.20
N LEU A 95 17.59 1.17 8.78
CA LEU A 95 16.44 1.26 9.67
C LEU A 95 15.93 -0.12 10.05
N LEU A 96 15.84 -1.03 9.06
CA LEU A 96 15.41 -2.40 9.28
C LEU A 96 16.27 -3.12 10.32
N LEU A 97 17.57 -2.83 10.37
CA LEU A 97 18.49 -3.35 11.39
C LEU A 97 18.24 -2.79 12.81
N ARG A 98 17.51 -1.68 12.92
CA ARG A 98 17.25 -0.97 14.20
C ARG A 98 15.83 -1.21 14.73
N VAL A 99 14.93 -1.68 13.87
CA VAL A 99 13.54 -1.97 14.25
C VAL A 99 13.46 -3.41 14.74
N ASN A 100 13.00 -3.59 15.97
CA ASN A 100 12.64 -4.91 16.48
C ASN A 100 11.16 -5.15 16.15
N PHE A 101 10.87 -6.16 15.33
CA PHE A 101 9.51 -6.47 14.88
C PHE A 101 9.30 -7.99 14.80
N ASN A 102 8.07 -8.41 15.00
CA ASN A 102 7.61 -9.78 14.85
C ASN A 102 6.35 -9.90 13.96
N ASN A 103 5.85 -8.76 13.48
CA ASN A 103 4.75 -8.68 12.53
C ASN A 103 4.84 -7.37 11.72
N PRO A 104 4.08 -7.25 10.60
CA PRO A 104 4.11 -6.05 9.74
C PRO A 104 3.77 -4.75 10.46
N ASN A 105 2.82 -4.75 11.39
CA ASN A 105 2.40 -3.55 12.11
C ASN A 105 3.51 -2.99 13.03
N TYR A 106 4.26 -3.88 13.71
CA TYR A 106 5.43 -3.45 14.49
C TYR A 106 6.57 -2.97 13.59
N LEU A 107 6.76 -3.58 12.41
CA LEU A 107 7.73 -3.10 11.44
C LEU A 107 7.37 -1.68 10.99
N GLU A 108 6.14 -1.47 10.53
CA GLU A 108 5.67 -0.17 10.06
C GLU A 108 5.74 0.90 11.15
N GLY A 109 5.18 0.63 12.32
CA GLY A 109 5.27 1.53 13.47
C GLY A 109 6.70 1.84 13.92
N GLY A 110 7.62 0.89 13.74
CA GLY A 110 9.05 1.08 13.98
C GLY A 110 9.70 2.00 12.94
N LEU A 111 9.40 1.80 11.65
CA LEU A 111 9.92 2.62 10.55
C LEU A 111 9.43 4.07 10.64
N VAL A 112 8.16 4.28 10.97
CA VAL A 112 7.56 5.63 11.11
C VAL A 112 8.30 6.49 12.15
N ARG A 113 8.90 5.91 13.18
CA ARG A 113 9.71 6.66 14.16
C ARG A 113 10.94 7.32 13.53
N PHE A 114 11.38 6.84 12.38
CA PHE A 114 12.54 7.38 11.66
C PHE A 114 12.16 8.34 10.53
N VAL A 115 10.87 8.58 10.28
CA VAL A 115 10.41 9.41 9.16
C VAL A 115 11.04 10.82 9.17
N GLY A 116 11.27 11.37 10.35
CA GLY A 116 11.85 12.71 10.52
C GLY A 116 13.21 12.91 9.88
N GLN A 117 14.02 11.85 9.73
CA GLN A 117 15.35 11.95 9.11
C GLN A 117 15.28 12.17 7.59
N PHE A 118 14.13 11.90 6.96
CA PHE A 118 13.94 12.04 5.51
C PHE A 118 13.32 13.38 5.11
N VAL A 119 12.80 14.16 6.05
CA VAL A 119 12.09 15.44 5.79
C VAL A 119 12.92 16.39 4.94
N ALA A 120 14.22 16.52 5.20
CA ALA A 120 15.11 17.42 4.47
C ALA A 120 15.67 16.82 3.18
N SER A 121 15.94 15.50 3.17
CA SER A 121 16.65 14.85 2.07
C SER A 121 15.70 14.21 1.03
N HIS A 122 14.57 13.68 1.48
CA HIS A 122 13.61 12.93 0.66
C HIS A 122 12.16 13.37 0.94
N PRO A 123 11.83 14.67 0.79
CA PRO A 123 10.49 15.18 1.13
C PRO A 123 9.40 14.76 0.13
N MET A 124 9.77 14.11 -0.95
CA MET A 124 8.83 13.74 -2.01
C MET A 124 8.49 12.25 -1.97
N LEU A 125 7.29 11.93 -2.46
CA LEU A 125 6.88 10.58 -2.86
C LEU A 125 6.45 10.58 -4.32
N LEU A 126 6.51 9.38 -4.92
CA LEU A 126 6.02 9.10 -6.26
C LEU A 126 4.85 8.13 -6.18
N CYS A 127 3.95 8.24 -7.14
CA CYS A 127 2.87 7.27 -7.36
C CYS A 127 2.44 7.30 -8.84
N TYR A 128 1.56 6.39 -9.22
CA TYR A 128 0.86 6.48 -10.50
C TYR A 128 -0.21 7.59 -10.48
N ASP A 129 -0.64 8.05 -11.64
CA ASP A 129 -1.78 8.98 -11.77
C ASP A 129 -3.06 8.35 -11.20
N THR A 130 -3.26 7.06 -11.47
CA THR A 130 -4.28 6.22 -10.87
C THR A 130 -3.60 5.08 -10.13
N SER A 131 -3.95 4.85 -8.87
CA SER A 131 -3.38 3.76 -8.08
C SER A 131 -3.64 2.40 -8.72
N VAL A 132 -2.68 1.48 -8.60
CA VAL A 132 -2.73 0.13 -9.18
C VAL A 132 -2.91 -0.95 -8.11
N ALA A 133 -3.05 -0.54 -6.86
CA ALA A 133 -3.26 -1.44 -5.73
C ALA A 133 -4.09 -0.76 -4.64
N PHE A 134 -4.71 -1.58 -3.79
CA PHE A 134 -5.32 -1.17 -2.52
C PHE A 134 -5.28 -2.35 -1.54
N CYS A 135 -5.47 -2.08 -0.24
CA CYS A 135 -5.66 -3.13 0.76
C CYS A 135 -7.16 -3.35 1.00
N ASN A 136 -7.59 -4.60 1.01
CA ASN A 136 -8.97 -4.97 1.29
C ASN A 136 -9.12 -5.48 2.74
N PRO A 137 -9.53 -4.65 3.71
CA PRO A 137 -9.55 -5.00 5.12
C PRO A 137 -10.76 -5.91 5.47
N VAL A 138 -10.82 -7.11 4.89
CA VAL A 138 -11.95 -8.04 5.02
C VAL A 138 -12.10 -8.65 6.41
N ASN A 139 -11.00 -8.76 7.16
CA ASN A 139 -10.99 -9.26 8.54
C ASN A 139 -9.91 -8.60 9.39
N LEU A 140 -9.98 -8.77 10.71
CA LEU A 140 -9.00 -8.27 11.66
C LEU A 140 -8.20 -9.45 12.24
N VAL A 141 -7.00 -9.66 11.74
CA VAL A 141 -6.08 -10.68 12.26
C VAL A 141 -4.98 -10.10 13.17
N GLN A 142 -4.81 -8.79 13.16
CA GLN A 142 -3.82 -8.10 13.98
C GLN A 142 -4.41 -7.67 15.34
N THR A 143 -3.56 -7.61 16.37
CA THR A 143 -3.94 -7.22 17.73
C THR A 143 -3.17 -5.99 18.25
N VAL A 144 -2.38 -5.36 17.36
CA VAL A 144 -1.46 -4.25 17.72
C VAL A 144 -2.18 -2.91 17.77
N SER A 145 -3.07 -2.67 16.81
CA SER A 145 -3.78 -1.40 16.67
C SER A 145 -5.27 -1.60 16.95
N LEU A 146 -5.72 -1.19 18.13
CA LEU A 146 -7.11 -1.35 18.57
C LEU A 146 -8.11 -0.52 17.72
N ASN A 147 -7.62 0.53 17.07
CA ASN A 147 -8.44 1.47 16.29
C ASN A 147 -8.41 1.20 14.77
N ASN A 148 -7.81 0.10 14.34
CA ASN A 148 -7.85 -0.24 12.91
C ASN A 148 -9.28 -0.57 12.50
N ARG A 149 -9.78 0.21 11.55
CA ARG A 149 -11.06 -0.03 10.91
C ARG A 149 -10.95 -1.26 10.00
N VAL A 150 -11.85 -2.19 10.17
CA VAL A 150 -11.98 -3.37 9.32
C VAL A 150 -13.44 -3.55 8.97
N SER A 151 -13.70 -4.37 7.96
CA SER A 151 -15.06 -4.72 7.59
C SER A 151 -15.82 -5.28 8.79
N SER A 152 -17.04 -4.80 8.98
CA SER A 152 -18.00 -5.39 9.92
C SER A 152 -18.61 -6.71 9.39
N ASN A 153 -18.32 -7.06 8.14
CA ASN A 153 -18.79 -8.26 7.48
C ASN A 153 -18.03 -9.48 7.99
N LYS A 154 -18.69 -10.32 8.78
CA LYS A 154 -18.13 -11.56 9.32
C LYS A 154 -18.03 -12.70 8.30
N LYS A 155 -18.39 -12.46 7.04
CA LYS A 155 -18.41 -13.45 5.94
C LYS A 155 -17.04 -13.97 5.54
N TYR A 156 -15.95 -13.29 5.94
CA TYR A 156 -14.58 -13.61 5.53
C TYR A 156 -13.66 -13.80 6.75
N THR A 157 -14.10 -14.56 7.73
CA THR A 157 -13.22 -14.95 8.84
C THR A 157 -12.05 -15.79 8.34
N VAL A 158 -10.96 -15.83 9.10
CA VAL A 158 -9.78 -16.64 8.76
C VAL A 158 -10.15 -18.11 8.54
N ASP A 159 -11.03 -18.66 9.41
CA ASP A 159 -11.45 -20.06 9.33
C ASP A 159 -12.29 -20.33 8.07
N GLU A 160 -13.18 -19.41 7.69
CA GLU A 160 -14.00 -19.53 6.47
C GLU A 160 -13.13 -19.44 5.22
N LEU A 161 -12.18 -18.51 5.16
CA LEU A 161 -11.25 -18.41 4.04
C LEU A 161 -10.33 -19.64 3.95
N ALA A 162 -9.86 -20.17 5.08
CA ALA A 162 -9.07 -21.39 5.13
C ALA A 162 -9.90 -22.60 4.62
N ALA A 163 -11.15 -22.75 5.06
CA ALA A 163 -12.04 -23.82 4.60
C ALA A 163 -12.34 -23.73 3.09
N LEU A 164 -12.51 -22.54 2.54
CA LEU A 164 -12.64 -22.31 1.10
C LEU A 164 -11.39 -22.77 0.36
N PHE A 165 -10.20 -22.36 0.85
CA PHE A 165 -8.92 -22.73 0.26
C PHE A 165 -8.68 -24.25 0.28
N ASP A 166 -8.95 -24.90 1.41
CA ASP A 166 -8.83 -26.37 1.58
C ASP A 166 -9.79 -27.13 0.65
N SER A 167 -10.97 -26.56 0.39
CA SER A 167 -11.93 -27.13 -0.56
C SER A 167 -11.64 -26.77 -2.03
N GLY A 168 -10.48 -26.15 -2.30
CA GLY A 168 -9.98 -25.86 -3.65
C GLY A 168 -10.54 -24.58 -4.27
N TRP A 169 -11.03 -23.64 -3.47
CA TRP A 169 -11.38 -22.31 -3.92
C TRP A 169 -10.23 -21.34 -3.71
N VAL A 170 -10.06 -20.40 -4.61
CA VAL A 170 -9.10 -19.30 -4.51
C VAL A 170 -9.81 -17.99 -4.83
N ILE A 171 -9.24 -16.88 -4.35
CA ILE A 171 -9.76 -15.56 -4.72
C ILE A 171 -9.55 -15.37 -6.23
N ASN A 172 -10.64 -15.01 -6.92
CA ASN A 172 -10.58 -14.61 -8.33
C ASN A 172 -10.01 -13.19 -8.42
N THR A 173 -8.72 -13.09 -8.66
CA THR A 173 -8.03 -11.79 -8.73
C THR A 173 -8.49 -10.97 -9.94
N ARG A 174 -8.93 -11.59 -11.03
CA ARG A 174 -9.44 -10.91 -12.23
C ARG A 174 -10.72 -10.11 -11.97
N PHE A 175 -11.44 -10.44 -10.88
CA PHE A 175 -12.59 -9.65 -10.44
C PHE A 175 -12.24 -8.20 -10.12
N PHE A 176 -10.98 -7.96 -9.77
CA PHE A 176 -10.48 -6.64 -9.41
C PHE A 176 -9.77 -5.91 -10.57
N ASP A 177 -9.64 -6.55 -11.73
CA ASP A 177 -9.03 -5.92 -12.89
C ASP A 177 -9.80 -4.64 -13.26
N HIS A 178 -9.06 -3.55 -13.45
CA HIS A 178 -9.59 -2.23 -13.79
C HIS A 178 -10.48 -1.56 -12.74
N VAL A 179 -10.56 -2.09 -11.53
CA VAL A 179 -11.18 -1.38 -10.40
C VAL A 179 -10.33 -0.14 -10.10
N ILE A 180 -10.98 1.00 -9.95
CA ILE A 180 -10.35 2.25 -9.51
C ILE A 180 -10.74 2.47 -8.05
N PRO A 181 -9.86 2.15 -7.08
CA PRO A 181 -10.19 2.32 -5.67
C PRO A 181 -10.20 3.81 -5.30
N GLU A 182 -11.09 4.21 -4.40
CA GLU A 182 -11.17 5.59 -3.91
C GLU A 182 -10.26 5.85 -2.68
N SER A 183 -9.66 4.78 -2.16
CA SER A 183 -8.86 4.81 -0.93
C SER A 183 -7.72 3.79 -0.98
N CYS A 184 -6.67 4.02 -0.20
CA CYS A 184 -5.59 3.05 0.02
C CYS A 184 -6.07 1.76 0.70
N HIS A 185 -7.17 1.84 1.48
CA HIS A 185 -7.90 0.69 2.03
C HIS A 185 -9.35 0.82 1.59
N GLN A 186 -9.92 -0.23 1.03
CA GLN A 186 -11.29 -0.23 0.55
C GLN A 186 -11.91 -1.60 0.72
N GLU A 187 -13.05 -1.65 1.42
CA GLU A 187 -13.82 -2.88 1.53
C GLU A 187 -14.44 -3.25 0.20
N MET A 188 -14.13 -4.43 -0.29
CA MET A 188 -14.76 -5.01 -1.47
C MET A 188 -15.12 -6.47 -1.21
N GLU A 189 -16.24 -6.90 -1.78
CA GLU A 189 -16.62 -8.31 -1.79
C GLU A 189 -15.57 -9.15 -2.49
N LEU A 190 -15.24 -10.30 -1.90
CA LEU A 190 -14.36 -11.27 -2.54
C LEU A 190 -15.14 -12.14 -3.52
N SER A 191 -14.59 -12.34 -4.69
CA SER A 191 -15.02 -13.34 -5.66
C SER A 191 -14.11 -14.55 -5.59
N PHE A 192 -14.67 -15.74 -5.75
CA PHE A 192 -13.92 -16.99 -5.68
C PHE A 192 -14.10 -17.81 -6.95
N GLU A 193 -13.05 -18.52 -7.31
CA GLU A 193 -13.04 -19.48 -8.41
C GLU A 193 -12.40 -20.80 -7.98
N LYS A 194 -12.69 -21.88 -8.69
CA LYS A 194 -12.04 -23.17 -8.44
C LYS A 194 -10.60 -23.09 -8.90
N ARG A 195 -9.68 -23.57 -8.03
CA ARG A 195 -8.28 -23.76 -8.40
C ARG A 195 -8.22 -24.72 -9.59
N GLU A 196 -7.53 -24.31 -10.64
CA GLU A 196 -7.24 -25.21 -11.76
C GLU A 196 -6.42 -26.40 -11.25
N ALA A 197 -6.85 -27.61 -11.65
CA ALA A 197 -6.06 -28.81 -11.39
C ALA A 197 -4.75 -28.71 -12.18
N LYS A 198 -3.62 -28.75 -11.48
CA LYS A 198 -2.30 -28.83 -12.12
C LYS A 198 -2.07 -30.23 -12.69
#